data_2dcb7e22a7ec088e2c32f7d979e6ab0d
#
_entry.id   2dcb7e22a7ec088e2c32f7d979e6ab0d
#
_cell.length_a   1.000
_cell.length_b   1.000
_cell.length_c   1.000
_cell.angle_alpha   90.00
_cell.angle_beta   90.00
_cell.angle_gamma   90.00
#
_symmetry.space_group_name_H-M   'P 1'
#
loop_
_entity.id
_entity.type
_entity.pdbx_description
1 polymer ?
#
loop_
_entity_poly.entity_id
_entity_poly.type
_entity_poly.pdbx_seq_one_letter_code
_entity_poly.pdbx_strand_id
1 'polypeptide(L)'
;MYDHIGLKVNDLDASVRFYTAALAGLGHVLCSRDDAGAGFGPPGEPSLWLYADQSDKRSKRSGAHVAFRATDRAAVDRFFASGLEAGGKDHGKPGLRADYSPTYYAAFLVAPDGNNVEAVCLR
;
A
#
# COMPACT_ATOMS: atom_id res chain seq x y z
N MET A 1 -15.48 2.21 9.41
CA MET A 1 -16.36 1.53 8.43
C MET A 1 -15.86 0.13 8.13
N TYR A 2 -14.60 -0.05 7.73
CA TYR A 2 -14.05 -1.38 7.46
C TYR A 2 -13.24 -1.89 8.64
N ASP A 3 -13.36 -3.17 8.96
CA ASP A 3 -12.45 -3.86 9.87
C ASP A 3 -11.14 -4.16 9.15
N HIS A 4 -11.23 -4.78 7.98
CA HIS A 4 -10.06 -5.13 7.17
C HIS A 4 -10.40 -5.20 5.69
N ILE A 5 -9.35 -5.15 4.87
CA ILE A 5 -9.42 -5.32 3.41
C ILE A 5 -8.47 -6.46 3.05
N GLY A 6 -8.86 -7.30 2.09
CA GLY A 6 -8.04 -8.37 1.56
C GLY A 6 -7.68 -8.14 0.09
N LEU A 7 -6.41 -8.33 -0.24
CA LEU A 7 -5.89 -8.26 -1.60
C LEU A 7 -5.23 -9.58 -1.97
N LYS A 8 -5.50 -10.08 -3.17
CA LYS A 8 -4.80 -11.24 -3.70
C LYS A 8 -3.52 -10.81 -4.38
N VAL A 9 -2.43 -11.54 -4.12
CA VAL A 9 -1.10 -11.25 -4.66
C VAL A 9 -0.48 -12.52 -5.24
N ASN A 10 0.25 -12.39 -6.36
CA ASN A 10 0.87 -13.53 -7.03
C ASN A 10 2.19 -13.92 -6.37
N ASP A 11 2.98 -12.94 -5.95
CA ASP A 11 4.27 -13.12 -5.29
C ASP A 11 4.19 -12.53 -3.89
N LEU A 12 3.94 -13.39 -2.90
CA LEU A 12 3.76 -12.95 -1.53
C LEU A 12 5.03 -12.32 -0.96
N ASP A 13 6.20 -12.88 -1.25
CA ASP A 13 7.48 -12.35 -0.73
C ASP A 13 7.75 -10.94 -1.25
N ALA A 14 7.54 -10.71 -2.55
CA ALA A 14 7.72 -9.40 -3.15
C ALA A 14 6.72 -8.39 -2.59
N SER A 15 5.47 -8.80 -2.40
CA SER A 15 4.41 -7.95 -1.86
C SER A 15 4.65 -7.62 -0.39
N VAL A 16 5.07 -8.58 0.42
CA VAL A 16 5.43 -8.34 1.83
C VAL A 16 6.59 -7.34 1.92
N ARG A 17 7.60 -7.50 1.09
CA ARG A 17 8.75 -6.58 1.06
C ARG A 17 8.31 -5.15 0.74
N PHE A 18 7.47 -4.99 -0.28
CA PHE A 18 6.96 -3.69 -0.69
C PHE A 18 6.11 -3.04 0.42
N TYR A 19 5.08 -3.74 0.90
CA TYR A 19 4.15 -3.16 1.89
C TYR A 19 4.85 -2.90 3.24
N THR A 20 5.80 -3.73 3.64
CA THR A 20 6.60 -3.48 4.85
C THR A 20 7.31 -2.13 4.75
N ALA A 21 7.97 -1.87 3.62
CA ALA A 21 8.71 -0.63 3.42
C ALA A 21 7.79 0.58 3.24
N ALA A 22 6.79 0.45 2.36
CA ALA A 22 5.90 1.56 2.03
C ALA A 22 5.04 1.99 3.23
N LEU A 23 4.53 1.05 4.00
CA LEU A 23 3.62 1.33 5.11
C LEU A 23 4.34 1.74 6.41
N ALA A 24 5.64 1.48 6.53
CA ALA A 24 6.42 1.85 7.72
C ALA A 24 6.35 3.36 7.99
N GLY A 25 6.46 4.18 6.95
CA GLY A 25 6.36 5.64 7.06
C GLY A 25 4.99 6.16 7.49
N LEU A 26 3.96 5.31 7.36
CA LEU A 26 2.60 5.62 7.77
C LEU A 26 2.27 5.09 9.17
N GLY A 27 3.24 4.46 9.86
CA GLY A 27 3.03 3.91 11.19
C GLY A 27 2.45 2.51 11.23
N HIS A 28 2.45 1.79 10.11
CA HIS A 28 1.94 0.43 10.02
C HIS A 28 3.08 -0.58 9.95
N VAL A 29 2.85 -1.76 10.50
CA VAL A 29 3.84 -2.82 10.59
C VAL A 29 3.28 -4.14 10.07
N LEU A 30 4.17 -5.08 9.78
CA LEU A 30 3.80 -6.47 9.52
C LEU A 30 3.38 -7.10 10.85
N CYS A 31 2.09 -7.42 10.98
CA CYS A 31 1.51 -7.98 12.21
C CYS A 31 1.51 -9.50 12.20
N SER A 32 1.39 -10.12 11.02
CA SER A 32 1.25 -11.56 10.89
C SER A 32 1.70 -12.01 9.50
N ARG A 33 2.33 -13.18 9.43
CA ARG A 33 2.70 -13.79 8.16
C ARG A 33 2.77 -15.30 8.28
N ASP A 34 2.25 -15.98 7.25
CA ASP A 34 2.48 -17.40 6.99
C ASP A 34 2.62 -17.61 5.46
N ASP A 35 2.63 -18.87 5.03
CA ASP A 35 2.79 -19.18 3.60
C ASP A 35 1.58 -18.76 2.75
N ALA A 36 0.42 -18.59 3.37
CA ALA A 36 -0.83 -18.26 2.67
C ALA A 36 -1.08 -16.74 2.60
N GLY A 37 -0.48 -15.95 3.50
CA GLY A 37 -0.76 -14.53 3.53
C GLY A 37 0.01 -13.74 4.57
N ALA A 38 -0.29 -12.46 4.60
CA ALA A 38 0.33 -11.51 5.53
C ALA A 38 -0.68 -10.43 5.93
N GLY A 39 -0.59 -9.96 7.17
CA GLY A 39 -1.44 -8.89 7.68
C GLY A 39 -0.62 -7.68 8.12
N PHE A 40 -1.07 -6.50 7.74
CA PHE A 40 -0.44 -5.21 8.06
C PHE A 40 -1.42 -4.28 8.73
N GLY A 41 -0.93 -3.41 9.58
CA GLY A 41 -1.72 -2.39 10.24
C GLY A 41 -0.96 -1.74 11.39
N PRO A 42 -1.65 -0.96 12.22
CA PRO A 42 -1.07 -0.55 13.51
C PRO A 42 -0.61 -1.78 14.29
N PRO A 43 0.41 -1.65 15.16
CA PRO A 43 0.89 -2.79 15.95
C PRO A 43 -0.26 -3.52 16.66
N GLY A 44 -0.40 -4.83 16.37
CA GLY A 44 -1.45 -5.66 16.96
C GLY A 44 -2.84 -5.53 16.32
N GLU A 45 -2.99 -4.70 15.29
CA GLU A 45 -4.29 -4.42 14.65
C GLU A 45 -4.21 -4.59 13.13
N PRO A 46 -4.03 -5.83 12.62
CA PRO A 46 -3.96 -6.03 11.17
C PRO A 46 -5.28 -5.69 10.50
N SER A 47 -5.22 -4.84 9.49
CA SER A 47 -6.39 -4.38 8.74
C SER A 47 -6.21 -4.42 7.23
N LEU A 48 -5.00 -4.66 6.74
CA LEU A 48 -4.74 -4.98 5.35
C LEU A 48 -4.17 -6.39 5.27
N TRP A 49 -4.88 -7.28 4.57
CA TRP A 49 -4.45 -8.67 4.40
C TRP A 49 -4.06 -8.93 2.96
N LEU A 50 -2.92 -9.57 2.77
CA LEU A 50 -2.48 -10.10 1.48
C LEU A 50 -2.68 -11.60 1.48
N TYR A 51 -3.30 -12.10 0.44
CA TYR A 51 -3.53 -13.55 0.26
C TYR A 51 -2.78 -14.03 -0.97
N ALA A 52 -1.92 -15.02 -0.79
CA ALA A 52 -1.20 -15.63 -1.89
C ALA A 52 -2.21 -16.34 -2.81
N ASP A 53 -2.26 -15.94 -4.07
CA ASP A 53 -3.10 -16.56 -5.08
C ASP A 53 -2.23 -17.02 -6.24
N GLN A 54 -2.00 -18.32 -6.31
CA GLN A 54 -1.19 -18.93 -7.36
C GLN A 54 -2.01 -19.51 -8.50
N SER A 55 -3.33 -19.36 -8.46
CA SER A 55 -4.24 -19.97 -9.43
C SER A 55 -4.17 -19.30 -10.80
N ASP A 56 -3.71 -18.06 -10.89
CA ASP A 56 -3.52 -17.34 -12.15
C ASP A 56 -2.15 -16.66 -12.17
N LYS A 57 -1.19 -17.31 -12.84
CA LYS A 57 0.16 -16.76 -13.02
C LYS A 57 0.21 -15.57 -13.98
N ARG A 58 -0.89 -15.26 -14.62
CA ARG A 58 -1.03 -14.06 -15.43
C ARG A 58 -1.54 -12.94 -14.53
N SER A 59 -0.67 -12.03 -14.20
CA SER A 59 -0.98 -10.87 -13.37
C SER A 59 -2.09 -10.02 -14.00
N LYS A 60 -3.32 -10.47 -13.86
CA LYS A 60 -4.43 -9.57 -14.03
C LYS A 60 -4.51 -8.72 -12.77
N ARG A 61 -4.29 -7.42 -12.94
CA ARG A 61 -4.55 -6.46 -11.89
C ARG A 61 -5.95 -6.71 -11.37
N SER A 62 -6.11 -6.78 -10.06
CA SER A 62 -7.44 -6.96 -9.46
C SER A 62 -8.35 -5.75 -9.71
N GLY A 63 -7.79 -4.62 -10.16
CA GLY A 63 -8.50 -3.36 -10.27
C GLY A 63 -8.72 -2.65 -8.95
N ALA A 64 -8.19 -3.20 -7.86
CA ALA A 64 -8.31 -2.59 -6.55
C ALA A 64 -7.46 -1.33 -6.45
N HIS A 65 -8.01 -0.32 -5.79
CA HIS A 65 -7.32 0.90 -5.39
C HIS A 65 -7.51 1.07 -3.89
N VAL A 66 -6.40 1.20 -3.16
CA VAL A 66 -6.41 1.41 -1.71
C VAL A 66 -5.66 2.68 -1.40
N ALA A 67 -6.31 3.62 -0.72
CA ALA A 67 -5.70 4.85 -0.24
C ALA A 67 -5.52 4.78 1.28
N PHE A 68 -4.28 4.91 1.72
CA PHE A 68 -3.91 4.92 3.13
C PHE A 68 -3.85 6.34 3.63
N ARG A 69 -4.43 6.60 4.79
CA ARG A 69 -4.34 7.91 5.42
C ARG A 69 -2.95 8.12 6.03
N ALA A 70 -2.36 9.26 5.71
CA ALA A 70 -1.12 9.72 6.31
C ALA A 70 -1.41 10.85 7.31
N THR A 71 -0.66 10.89 8.41
CA THR A 71 -0.83 11.92 9.45
C THR A 71 -0.28 13.27 9.02
N ASP A 72 0.72 13.28 8.14
CA ASP A 72 1.33 14.50 7.60
C ASP A 72 1.85 14.26 6.18
N ARG A 73 2.25 15.34 5.51
CA ARG A 73 2.77 15.26 4.14
C ARG A 73 4.11 14.54 4.06
N ALA A 74 4.95 14.64 5.09
CA ALA A 74 6.22 13.93 5.15
C ALA A 74 6.02 12.41 5.15
N ALA A 75 4.95 11.91 5.76
CA ALA A 75 4.60 10.50 5.73
C ALA A 75 4.24 10.03 4.31
N VAL A 76 3.53 10.86 3.54
CA VAL A 76 3.25 10.59 2.12
C VAL A 76 4.55 10.49 1.32
N ASP A 77 5.48 11.42 1.56
CA ASP A 77 6.78 11.42 0.88
C ASP A 77 7.58 10.15 1.20
N ARG A 78 7.58 9.72 2.47
CA ARG A 78 8.26 8.49 2.90
C ARG A 78 7.64 7.25 2.28
N PHE A 79 6.31 7.18 2.23
CA PHE A 79 5.59 6.09 1.57
C PHE A 79 6.06 5.92 0.13
N PHE A 80 6.11 7.03 -0.60
CA PHE A 80 6.50 7.01 -2.01
C PHE A 80 7.96 6.59 -2.20
N ALA A 81 8.90 7.23 -1.48
CA ALA A 81 10.32 6.95 -1.62
C ALA A 81 10.65 5.50 -1.23
N SER A 82 10.15 5.05 -0.08
CA SER A 82 10.41 3.68 0.40
C SER A 82 9.73 2.63 -0.45
N GLY A 83 8.53 2.92 -0.93
CA GLY A 83 7.80 2.00 -1.81
C GLY A 83 8.47 1.83 -3.17
N LEU A 84 9.00 2.91 -3.76
CA LEU A 84 9.79 2.83 -5.00
C LEU A 84 11.02 1.95 -4.80
N GLU A 85 11.76 2.16 -3.71
CA GLU A 85 12.97 1.42 -3.41
C GLU A 85 12.69 -0.07 -3.19
N ALA A 86 11.50 -0.40 -2.70
CA ALA A 86 11.09 -1.77 -2.37
C ALA A 86 10.30 -2.47 -3.48
N GLY A 87 10.35 -1.98 -4.71
CA GLY A 87 9.77 -2.66 -5.86
C GLY A 87 8.48 -2.06 -6.42
N GLY A 88 7.99 -0.97 -5.84
CA GLY A 88 6.87 -0.22 -6.39
C GLY A 88 7.26 0.56 -7.64
N LYS A 89 6.25 0.96 -8.41
CA LYS A 89 6.44 1.82 -9.59
C LYS A 89 5.73 3.15 -9.39
N ASP A 90 6.34 4.23 -9.86
CA ASP A 90 5.75 5.56 -9.85
C ASP A 90 4.44 5.59 -10.64
N HIS A 91 3.37 5.99 -9.98
CA HIS A 91 2.06 6.21 -10.59
C HIS A 91 1.50 7.59 -10.22
N GLY A 92 2.31 8.45 -9.65
CA GLY A 92 1.99 9.81 -9.25
C GLY A 92 2.86 10.27 -8.09
N LYS A 93 3.80 11.17 -8.36
CA LYS A 93 4.73 11.70 -7.35
C LYS A 93 3.99 12.45 -6.24
N PRO A 94 4.60 12.53 -5.04
CA PRO A 94 4.02 13.33 -3.95
C PRO A 94 3.73 14.75 -4.37
N GLY A 95 2.54 15.24 -4.05
CA GLY A 95 2.12 16.60 -4.37
C GLY A 95 0.64 16.82 -4.13
N LEU A 96 0.25 18.08 -4.26
CA LEU A 96 -1.15 18.48 -4.15
C LEU A 96 -1.95 18.01 -5.35
N ARG A 97 -3.15 17.53 -5.08
CA ARG A 97 -4.17 17.18 -6.07
C ARG A 97 -5.35 18.13 -5.89
N ALA A 98 -5.17 19.35 -6.36
CA ALA A 98 -6.13 20.43 -6.17
C ALA A 98 -7.52 20.12 -6.75
N ASP A 99 -7.59 19.25 -7.77
CA ASP A 99 -8.84 18.78 -8.35
C ASP A 99 -9.70 18.01 -7.36
N TYR A 100 -9.08 17.37 -6.36
CA TYR A 100 -9.81 16.61 -5.34
C TYR A 100 -10.20 17.51 -4.16
N SER A 101 -9.26 18.26 -3.64
CA SER A 101 -9.49 19.30 -2.62
C SER A 101 -8.25 20.18 -2.47
N PRO A 102 -8.37 21.38 -1.87
CA PRO A 102 -7.23 22.30 -1.71
C PRO A 102 -6.06 21.75 -0.88
N THR A 103 -6.33 20.77 -0.01
CA THR A 103 -5.32 20.20 0.89
C THR A 103 -5.02 18.73 0.63
N TYR A 104 -5.51 18.20 -0.48
CA TYR A 104 -5.32 16.78 -0.82
C TYR A 104 -3.87 16.57 -1.30
N TYR A 105 -3.00 16.14 -0.40
CA TYR A 105 -1.60 15.85 -0.69
C TYR A 105 -1.42 14.33 -0.75
N ALA A 106 -1.02 13.82 -1.91
CA ALA A 106 -1.01 12.38 -2.13
C ALA A 106 0.15 11.94 -3.01
N ALA A 107 0.45 10.66 -2.94
CA ALA A 107 1.36 9.95 -3.84
C ALA A 107 0.75 8.60 -4.20
N PHE A 108 1.06 8.12 -5.39
CA PHE A 108 0.51 6.89 -5.95
C PHE A 108 1.63 5.97 -6.40
N LEU A 109 1.50 4.69 -6.10
CA LEU A 109 2.41 3.65 -6.55
C LEU A 109 1.61 2.49 -7.15
N VAL A 110 2.21 1.79 -8.11
CA VAL A 110 1.78 0.45 -8.49
C VAL A 110 2.61 -0.53 -7.69
N ALA A 111 1.96 -1.33 -6.86
CA ALA A 111 2.60 -2.36 -6.07
C ALA A 111 3.07 -3.53 -6.94
N PRO A 112 3.97 -4.40 -6.44
CA PRO A 112 4.41 -5.59 -7.20
C PRO A 112 3.27 -6.51 -7.63
N ASP A 113 2.15 -6.49 -6.90
CA ASP A 113 0.94 -7.26 -7.24
C ASP A 113 0.11 -6.61 -8.37
N GLY A 114 0.51 -5.43 -8.85
CA GLY A 114 -0.20 -4.66 -9.87
C GLY A 114 -1.32 -3.78 -9.33
N ASN A 115 -1.60 -3.80 -8.05
CA ASN A 115 -2.63 -2.94 -7.45
C ASN A 115 -2.14 -1.50 -7.31
N ASN A 116 -3.06 -0.55 -7.50
CA ASN A 116 -2.81 0.87 -7.30
C ASN A 116 -2.97 1.20 -5.82
N VAL A 117 -1.92 1.73 -5.21
CA VAL A 117 -1.91 2.13 -3.81
C VAL A 117 -1.54 3.60 -3.66
N GLU A 118 -2.17 4.25 -2.72
CA GLU A 118 -2.05 5.68 -2.49
C GLU A 118 -1.78 5.95 -1.01
N ALA A 119 -0.97 6.96 -0.72
CA ALA A 119 -0.95 7.58 0.60
C ALA A 119 -1.48 9.00 0.46
N VAL A 120 -2.36 9.41 1.37
CA VAL A 120 -3.00 10.73 1.31
C VAL A 120 -3.03 11.41 2.67
N CYS A 121 -2.64 12.68 2.67
CA CYS A 121 -2.78 13.60 3.80
C CYS A 121 -3.75 14.69 3.40
N LEU A 122 -4.77 14.92 4.23
CA LEU A 122 -5.83 15.89 3.95
C LEU A 122 -5.62 17.23 4.66
N ARG A 123 -4.43 17.48 5.16
CA ARG A 123 -4.09 18.69 5.90
C ARG A 123 -3.20 19.64 5.14
#